data_368de4fa4343f0c36e9bc860c241fbbe
#
_entry.id   368de4fa4343f0c36e9bc860c241fbbe
#
_cell.length_a   1.000
_cell.length_b   1.000
_cell.length_c   1.000
_cell.angle_alpha   90.00
_cell.angle_beta   90.00
_cell.angle_gamma   90.00
#
_symmetry.space_group_name_H-M   'P 1'
#
loop_
_entity.id
_entity.type
_entity.pdbx_description
1 polymer ?
#
loop_
_entity_poly.entity_id
_entity_poly.type
_entity_poly.pdbx_seq_one_letter_code
_entity_poly.pdbx_strand_id
1 'polypeptide(L)'
;MAISLNSLKPAKGSTHKKKRVGRGPGSGLGKTAGRGEKGQKSRSGYSRKIGFEGGQMPLHRRLPKRGFTNIFKKQWVEISLAALDQHFDANEEITPEVLHVRGLIKKAKHDVVVLGNGDVSKPLRVSAHRFTKSARQKIEHAGGAVVEIAG
;
A
#
# COMPACT_ATOMS: atom_id res chain seq x y z
N MET A 1 27.72 -15.95 14.36
CA MET A 1 28.67 -15.57 13.29
C MET A 1 28.43 -14.11 12.96
N ALA A 2 29.48 -13.28 12.94
CA ALA A 2 29.33 -11.88 12.54
C ALA A 2 29.09 -11.80 11.02
N ILE A 3 28.04 -11.14 10.60
CA ILE A 3 27.74 -10.91 9.17
C ILE A 3 28.58 -9.72 8.72
N SER A 4 29.50 -9.94 7.78
CA SER A 4 30.28 -8.87 7.17
C SER A 4 29.71 -8.49 5.81
N LEU A 5 29.93 -7.25 5.36
CA LEU A 5 29.38 -6.73 4.09
C LEU A 5 29.75 -7.58 2.88
N ASN A 6 30.95 -8.17 2.87
CA ASN A 6 31.41 -9.04 1.79
C ASN A 6 30.78 -10.44 1.80
N SER A 7 30.13 -10.85 2.90
CA SER A 7 29.43 -12.14 3.00
C SER A 7 27.95 -12.07 2.61
N LEU A 8 27.42 -10.88 2.35
CA LEU A 8 26.04 -10.69 1.92
C LEU A 8 25.83 -11.27 0.52
N LYS A 9 24.95 -12.26 0.43
CA LYS A 9 24.54 -12.87 -0.84
C LYS A 9 23.03 -12.90 -0.92
N PRO A 10 22.45 -12.67 -2.10
CA PRO A 10 21.00 -12.81 -2.29
C PRO A 10 20.58 -14.26 -2.01
N ALA A 11 19.34 -14.44 -1.60
CA ALA A 11 18.78 -15.76 -1.33
C ALA A 11 18.90 -16.65 -2.57
N LYS A 12 19.12 -17.95 -2.36
CA LYS A 12 19.25 -18.92 -3.45
C LYS A 12 17.96 -18.90 -4.30
N GLY A 13 18.12 -18.67 -5.61
CA GLY A 13 16.99 -18.59 -6.57
C GLY A 13 16.40 -17.20 -6.75
N SER A 14 16.79 -16.18 -5.96
CA SER A 14 16.32 -14.79 -6.13
C SER A 14 16.95 -14.06 -7.30
N THR A 15 18.09 -14.54 -7.81
CA THR A 15 18.79 -13.97 -8.96
C THR A 15 18.85 -14.94 -10.13
N HIS A 16 18.60 -14.45 -11.32
CA HIS A 16 18.71 -15.20 -12.56
C HIS A 16 19.81 -14.63 -13.45
N LYS A 17 20.45 -15.51 -14.22
CA LYS A 17 21.42 -15.06 -15.23
C LYS A 17 20.74 -14.13 -16.23
N LYS A 18 21.40 -13.00 -16.57
CA LYS A 18 20.92 -12.04 -17.57
C LYS A 18 20.73 -12.76 -18.92
N LYS A 19 19.51 -12.78 -19.44
CA LYS A 19 19.20 -13.33 -20.75
C LYS A 19 19.73 -12.42 -21.85
N ARG A 20 20.66 -12.92 -22.66
CA ARG A 20 21.22 -12.20 -23.80
C ARG A 20 20.54 -12.68 -25.09
N VAL A 21 19.92 -11.76 -25.80
CA VAL A 21 19.21 -12.04 -27.07
C VAL A 21 20.08 -11.68 -28.26
N GLY A 22 19.81 -12.22 -29.45
CA GLY A 22 20.56 -11.95 -30.68
C GLY A 22 22.00 -12.50 -30.66
N ARG A 23 22.24 -13.63 -30.00
CA ARG A 23 23.60 -14.25 -29.87
C ARG A 23 23.69 -15.61 -30.55
N GLY A 24 23.15 -15.71 -31.76
CA GLY A 24 23.23 -16.88 -32.63
C GLY A 24 22.05 -17.85 -32.53
N PRO A 25 21.89 -18.71 -33.52
CA PRO A 25 20.73 -19.63 -33.63
C PRO A 25 20.66 -20.65 -32.49
N GLY A 26 21.79 -21.11 -31.97
CA GLY A 26 21.84 -22.09 -30.89
C GLY A 26 21.23 -21.61 -29.56
N SER A 27 21.08 -20.32 -29.36
CA SER A 27 20.43 -19.74 -28.18
C SER A 27 18.88 -19.81 -28.22
N GLY A 28 18.30 -20.18 -29.36
CA GLY A 28 16.83 -20.08 -29.61
C GLY A 28 16.28 -18.65 -29.70
N LEU A 29 17.15 -17.65 -29.48
CA LEU A 29 16.79 -16.22 -29.50
C LEU A 29 17.68 -15.42 -30.46
N GLY A 30 18.16 -16.06 -31.52
CA GLY A 30 19.12 -15.49 -32.46
C GLY A 30 18.52 -14.41 -33.34
N LYS A 31 17.72 -14.78 -34.32
CA LYS A 31 17.24 -13.90 -35.41
C LYS A 31 16.32 -12.80 -34.90
N THR A 32 15.23 -13.16 -34.27
CA THR A 32 14.15 -12.22 -33.88
C THR A 32 14.22 -11.79 -32.42
N ALA A 33 15.17 -12.31 -31.65
CA ALA A 33 15.39 -11.99 -30.23
C ALA A 33 14.12 -12.20 -29.36
N GLY A 34 13.21 -13.11 -29.75
CA GLY A 34 11.95 -13.38 -29.06
C GLY A 34 10.85 -12.35 -29.34
N ARG A 35 11.05 -11.40 -30.27
CA ARG A 35 10.06 -10.35 -30.60
C ARG A 35 9.16 -10.71 -31.77
N GLY A 36 9.41 -11.82 -32.45
CA GLY A 36 8.71 -12.22 -33.69
C GLY A 36 9.15 -11.41 -34.92
N GLU A 37 8.51 -11.68 -36.04
CA GLU A 37 8.76 -10.97 -37.31
C GLU A 37 7.92 -9.69 -37.37
N LYS A 38 8.52 -8.60 -37.88
CA LYS A 38 7.85 -7.31 -38.18
C LYS A 38 6.82 -6.83 -37.14
N GLY A 39 6.15 -5.73 -37.38
CA GLY A 39 5.11 -5.19 -36.51
C GLY A 39 5.62 -4.20 -35.46
N GLN A 40 4.70 -3.46 -34.88
CA GLN A 40 4.98 -2.37 -33.96
C GLN A 40 5.70 -2.84 -32.67
N LYS A 41 5.34 -4.03 -32.17
CA LYS A 41 5.91 -4.59 -30.91
C LYS A 41 7.38 -5.04 -31.03
N SER A 42 7.86 -5.29 -32.24
CA SER A 42 9.24 -5.70 -32.49
C SER A 42 10.21 -4.53 -32.62
N ARG A 43 9.74 -3.31 -32.69
CA ARG A 43 10.55 -2.10 -32.85
C ARG A 43 11.07 -1.57 -31.51
N SER A 44 12.20 -0.86 -31.55
CA SER A 44 12.71 -0.13 -30.39
C SER A 44 11.74 1.01 -30.04
N GLY A 45 11.65 1.34 -28.73
CA GLY A 45 10.77 2.42 -28.27
C GLY A 45 9.27 2.10 -28.25
N TYR A 46 8.87 0.86 -28.59
CA TYR A 46 7.48 0.46 -28.47
C TYR A 46 7.02 0.50 -26.99
N SER A 47 5.92 1.19 -26.76
CA SER A 47 5.16 1.11 -25.52
C SER A 47 3.69 0.80 -25.82
N ARG A 48 3.08 -0.02 -24.96
CA ARG A 48 1.65 -0.35 -25.11
C ARG A 48 0.80 0.82 -24.64
N LYS A 49 -0.01 1.38 -25.52
CA LYS A 49 -1.03 2.36 -25.15
C LYS A 49 -2.22 1.62 -24.50
N ILE A 50 -2.45 1.91 -23.22
CA ILE A 50 -3.56 1.30 -22.47
C ILE A 50 -4.88 1.80 -23.03
N GLY A 51 -5.83 0.87 -23.30
CA GLY A 51 -7.16 1.20 -23.83
C GLY A 51 -7.18 1.63 -25.29
N PHE A 52 -6.09 1.44 -26.05
CA PHE A 52 -6.09 1.72 -27.48
C PHE A 52 -6.74 0.58 -28.28
N GLU A 53 -7.72 0.89 -29.09
CA GLU A 53 -8.56 -0.03 -29.88
C GLU A 53 -8.34 0.12 -31.40
N GLY A 54 -7.10 0.26 -31.86
CA GLY A 54 -6.75 0.28 -33.28
C GLY A 54 -7.27 1.51 -34.07
N GLY A 55 -7.68 2.57 -33.41
CA GLY A 55 -8.27 3.77 -34.01
C GLY A 55 -9.79 3.88 -33.79
N GLN A 56 -10.45 2.82 -33.39
CA GLN A 56 -11.82 2.88 -32.89
C GLN A 56 -11.87 3.69 -31.60
N MET A 57 -12.98 4.42 -31.37
CA MET A 57 -13.18 5.16 -30.11
C MET A 57 -13.09 4.21 -28.91
N PRO A 58 -12.16 4.43 -27.96
CA PRO A 58 -11.97 3.56 -26.80
C PRO A 58 -13.24 3.44 -25.95
N LEU A 59 -13.46 2.26 -25.35
CA LEU A 59 -14.65 1.97 -24.56
C LEU A 59 -14.94 3.02 -23.49
N HIS A 60 -13.91 3.49 -22.77
CA HIS A 60 -14.06 4.52 -21.74
C HIS A 60 -14.58 5.87 -22.27
N ARG A 61 -14.44 6.15 -23.58
CA ARG A 61 -15.03 7.34 -24.23
C ARG A 61 -16.43 7.09 -24.78
N ARG A 62 -16.77 5.84 -25.07
CA ARG A 62 -18.13 5.45 -25.55
C ARG A 62 -19.12 5.40 -24.39
N LEU A 63 -18.66 5.10 -23.18
CA LEU A 63 -19.51 5.07 -22.00
C LEU A 63 -19.88 6.50 -21.57
N PRO A 64 -21.15 6.75 -21.18
CA PRO A 64 -21.56 8.04 -20.65
C PRO A 64 -20.80 8.39 -19.37
N LYS A 65 -20.42 9.65 -19.23
CA LYS A 65 -19.84 10.16 -17.98
C LYS A 65 -20.90 10.12 -16.90
N ARG A 66 -20.52 9.68 -15.69
CA ARG A 66 -21.44 9.60 -14.55
C ARG A 66 -20.73 9.98 -13.26
N GLY A 67 -21.53 10.44 -12.29
CA GLY A 67 -21.04 10.78 -10.96
C GLY A 67 -20.35 12.13 -10.91
N PHE A 68 -19.91 12.45 -9.71
CA PHE A 68 -19.14 13.65 -9.41
C PHE A 68 -18.13 13.37 -8.29
N THR A 69 -17.14 14.20 -8.18
CA THR A 69 -16.16 14.12 -7.09
C THR A 69 -16.51 15.19 -6.06
N ASN A 70 -16.83 14.77 -4.82
CA ASN A 70 -17.07 15.70 -3.72
C ASN A 70 -15.73 16.29 -3.26
N ILE A 71 -15.51 17.58 -3.57
CA ILE A 71 -14.30 18.32 -3.19
C ILE A 71 -14.21 18.60 -1.69
N PHE A 72 -15.35 18.58 -0.99
CA PHE A 72 -15.44 18.79 0.47
C PHE A 72 -15.44 17.49 1.27
N LYS A 73 -15.09 16.37 0.63
CA LYS A 73 -15.02 15.07 1.32
C LYS A 73 -13.96 15.11 2.42
N LYS A 74 -14.38 14.93 3.67
CA LYS A 74 -13.43 14.72 4.79
C LYS A 74 -12.62 13.45 4.53
N GLN A 75 -11.30 13.57 4.68
CA GLN A 75 -10.37 12.45 4.55
C GLN A 75 -9.99 11.99 5.95
N TRP A 76 -10.29 10.73 6.25
CA TRP A 76 -9.96 10.10 7.50
C TRP A 76 -8.69 9.26 7.36
N VAL A 77 -7.86 9.29 8.38
CA VAL A 77 -6.76 8.32 8.51
C VAL A 77 -7.26 7.17 9.38
N GLU A 78 -7.27 5.99 8.81
CA GLU A 78 -7.76 4.77 9.46
C GLU A 78 -6.61 4.08 10.20
N ILE A 79 -6.85 3.72 11.47
CA ILE A 79 -5.91 2.97 12.30
C ILE A 79 -6.64 1.76 12.89
N SER A 80 -6.04 0.58 12.78
CA SER A 80 -6.57 -0.64 13.36
C SER A 80 -6.13 -0.83 14.80
N LEU A 81 -6.94 -1.52 15.60
CA LEU A 81 -6.58 -1.89 16.97
C LEU A 81 -5.34 -2.79 17.03
N ALA A 82 -5.17 -3.70 16.07
CA ALA A 82 -3.96 -4.53 15.99
C ALA A 82 -2.68 -3.69 15.84
N ALA A 83 -2.72 -2.61 15.06
CA ALA A 83 -1.58 -1.72 14.94
C ALA A 83 -1.28 -0.97 16.25
N LEU A 84 -2.32 -0.59 16.99
CA LEU A 84 -2.14 0.04 18.31
C LEU A 84 -1.53 -0.95 19.32
N ASP A 85 -2.04 -2.18 19.39
CA ASP A 85 -1.52 -3.20 20.31
C ASP A 85 -0.04 -3.57 20.06
N GLN A 86 0.38 -3.52 18.77
CA GLN A 86 1.77 -3.81 18.37
C GLN A 86 2.75 -2.67 18.69
N HIS A 87 2.32 -1.42 18.57
CA HIS A 87 3.21 -0.26 18.63
C HIS A 87 3.19 0.49 19.97
N PHE A 88 2.25 0.18 20.85
CA PHE A 88 2.08 0.88 22.11
C PHE A 88 2.09 -0.07 23.30
N ASP A 89 2.58 0.45 24.43
CA ASP A 89 2.61 -0.28 25.69
C ASP A 89 1.34 -0.02 26.52
N ALA A 90 1.12 -0.86 27.54
CA ALA A 90 -0.03 -0.75 28.42
C ALA A 90 -0.05 0.63 29.14
N ASN A 91 -1.25 1.21 29.25
CA ASN A 91 -1.51 2.53 29.86
C ASN A 91 -0.86 3.73 29.18
N GLU A 92 -0.29 3.56 28.00
CA GLU A 92 0.25 4.68 27.22
C GLU A 92 -0.88 5.55 26.65
N GLU A 93 -0.66 6.86 26.66
CA GLU A 93 -1.61 7.82 26.07
C GLU A 93 -1.33 7.99 24.57
N ILE A 94 -2.31 7.62 23.77
CA ILE A 94 -2.21 7.61 22.31
C ILE A 94 -2.99 8.81 21.76
N THR A 95 -2.26 9.84 21.32
CA THR A 95 -2.81 11.02 20.66
C THR A 95 -2.45 11.01 19.17
N PRO A 96 -3.14 11.79 18.30
CA PRO A 96 -2.77 11.93 16.90
C PRO A 96 -1.32 12.37 16.69
N GLU A 97 -0.78 13.18 17.59
CA GLU A 97 0.61 13.63 17.54
C GLU A 97 1.59 12.47 17.78
N VAL A 98 1.33 11.65 18.80
CA VAL A 98 2.13 10.46 19.10
C VAL A 98 2.08 9.46 17.96
N LEU A 99 0.92 9.27 17.34
CA LEU A 99 0.76 8.43 16.15
C LEU A 99 1.60 8.92 14.97
N HIS A 100 1.72 10.24 14.82
CA HIS A 100 2.57 10.83 13.79
C HIS A 100 4.06 10.64 14.09
N VAL A 101 4.48 10.86 15.32
CA VAL A 101 5.89 10.68 15.76
C VAL A 101 6.33 9.22 15.56
N ARG A 102 5.46 8.24 15.86
CA ARG A 102 5.74 6.82 15.63
C ARG A 102 5.58 6.37 14.16
N GLY A 103 5.21 7.28 13.26
CA GLY A 103 5.11 7.01 11.82
C GLY A 103 3.88 6.20 11.39
N LEU A 104 2.91 5.98 12.29
CA LEU A 104 1.65 5.28 11.96
C LEU A 104 0.74 6.15 11.09
N ILE A 105 0.83 7.46 11.20
CA ILE A 105 0.14 8.41 10.33
C ILE A 105 1.13 9.37 9.67
N LYS A 106 0.87 9.71 8.41
CA LYS A 106 1.77 10.57 7.62
C LYS A 106 1.68 12.06 7.99
N LYS A 107 0.54 12.51 8.46
CA LYS A 107 0.29 13.92 8.81
C LYS A 107 -0.60 13.98 10.05
N ALA A 108 -0.17 14.68 11.08
CA ALA A 108 -0.94 14.89 12.32
C ALA A 108 -2.23 15.71 12.11
N LYS A 109 -2.31 16.47 11.02
CA LYS A 109 -3.44 17.37 10.70
C LYS A 109 -4.70 16.67 10.18
N HIS A 110 -4.61 15.37 9.85
CA HIS A 110 -5.77 14.62 9.37
C HIS A 110 -6.58 14.04 10.51
N ASP A 111 -7.91 14.04 10.34
CA ASP A 111 -8.82 13.40 11.27
C ASP A 111 -8.54 11.89 11.35
N VAL A 112 -8.36 11.38 12.55
CA VAL A 112 -8.05 9.97 12.82
C VAL A 112 -9.31 9.22 13.21
N VAL A 113 -9.53 8.05 12.58
CA VAL A 113 -10.58 7.11 12.96
C VAL A 113 -9.96 5.77 13.38
N VAL A 114 -10.39 5.26 14.52
CA VAL A 114 -9.95 3.96 15.04
C VAL A 114 -10.95 2.88 14.65
N LEU A 115 -10.45 1.85 13.96
CA LEU A 115 -11.21 0.71 13.48
C LEU A 115 -11.03 -0.50 14.39
N GLY A 116 -12.10 -1.23 14.63
CA GLY A 116 -12.12 -2.44 15.46
C GLY A 116 -11.44 -3.68 14.87
N ASN A 117 -10.56 -3.51 13.88
CA ASN A 117 -9.82 -4.61 13.27
C ASN A 117 -8.68 -5.08 14.20
N GLY A 118 -8.66 -6.38 14.47
CA GLY A 118 -7.74 -7.01 15.43
C GLY A 118 -8.28 -6.97 16.85
N ASP A 119 -7.53 -7.56 17.76
CA ASP A 119 -7.84 -7.60 19.17
C ASP A 119 -6.83 -6.80 19.96
N VAL A 120 -7.24 -6.30 21.11
CA VAL A 120 -6.40 -5.53 22.02
C VAL A 120 -6.24 -6.34 23.31
N SER A 121 -5.00 -6.60 23.67
CA SER A 121 -4.65 -7.34 24.88
C SER A 121 -4.27 -6.43 26.05
N LYS A 122 -3.97 -5.16 25.76
CA LYS A 122 -3.43 -4.19 26.72
C LYS A 122 -4.45 -3.07 26.99
N PRO A 123 -4.53 -2.56 28.22
CA PRO A 123 -5.32 -1.36 28.50
C PRO A 123 -4.65 -0.14 27.82
N LEU A 124 -5.31 0.44 26.83
CA LEU A 124 -4.81 1.59 26.09
C LEU A 124 -5.68 2.82 26.34
N ARG A 125 -5.08 3.99 26.44
CA ARG A 125 -5.79 5.27 26.47
C ARG A 125 -5.70 5.93 25.09
N VAL A 126 -6.78 5.90 24.34
CA VAL A 126 -6.78 6.34 22.94
C VAL A 126 -7.61 7.60 22.76
N SER A 127 -6.96 8.66 22.28
CA SER A 127 -7.58 9.92 21.91
C SER A 127 -7.63 10.05 20.38
N ALA A 128 -8.83 10.07 19.77
CA ALA A 128 -9.01 10.19 18.33
C ALA A 128 -10.31 10.91 17.99
N HIS A 129 -10.48 11.34 16.73
CA HIS A 129 -11.65 12.08 16.30
C HIS A 129 -12.90 11.18 16.15
N ARG A 130 -12.71 9.91 15.86
CA ARG A 130 -13.81 8.95 15.71
C ARG A 130 -13.41 7.53 16.06
N PHE A 131 -14.34 6.78 16.60
CA PHE A 131 -14.22 5.35 16.88
C PHE A 131 -15.36 4.57 16.26
N THR A 132 -15.08 3.38 15.71
CA THR A 132 -16.13 2.45 15.36
C THR A 132 -16.73 1.83 16.63
N LYS A 133 -17.99 1.42 16.59
CA LYS A 133 -18.66 0.77 17.74
C LYS A 133 -17.87 -0.41 18.29
N SER A 134 -17.35 -1.26 17.38
CA SER A 134 -16.53 -2.42 17.74
C SER A 134 -15.18 -2.03 18.35
N ALA A 135 -14.55 -0.95 17.87
CA ALA A 135 -13.29 -0.47 18.45
C ALA A 135 -13.48 0.00 19.89
N ARG A 136 -14.52 0.80 20.14
CA ARG A 136 -14.86 1.28 21.49
C ARG A 136 -15.09 0.11 22.45
N GLN A 137 -15.92 -0.84 22.08
CA GLN A 137 -16.22 -2.01 22.92
C GLN A 137 -14.95 -2.83 23.23
N LYS A 138 -14.07 -3.06 22.26
CA LYS A 138 -12.85 -3.81 22.48
C LYS A 138 -11.86 -3.09 23.39
N ILE A 139 -11.71 -1.77 23.26
CA ILE A 139 -10.84 -0.97 24.13
C ILE A 139 -11.38 -0.96 25.57
N GLU A 140 -12.67 -0.73 25.75
CA GLU A 140 -13.33 -0.74 27.07
C GLU A 140 -13.26 -2.12 27.73
N HIS A 141 -13.46 -3.19 26.95
CA HIS A 141 -13.35 -4.57 27.45
C HIS A 141 -11.91 -4.91 27.87
N ALA A 142 -10.90 -4.36 27.23
CA ALA A 142 -9.49 -4.50 27.62
C ALA A 142 -9.09 -3.60 28.81
N GLY A 143 -10.04 -2.86 29.41
CA GLY A 143 -9.79 -1.95 30.51
C GLY A 143 -9.16 -0.62 30.12
N GLY A 144 -9.18 -0.27 28.83
CA GLY A 144 -8.70 0.99 28.28
C GLY A 144 -9.72 2.13 28.38
N ALA A 145 -9.30 3.33 27.99
CA ALA A 145 -10.14 4.53 27.94
C ALA A 145 -10.18 5.11 26.52
N VAL A 146 -11.35 5.59 26.11
CA VAL A 146 -11.60 6.22 24.81
C VAL A 146 -11.94 7.69 25.01
N VAL A 147 -11.20 8.59 24.35
CA VAL A 147 -11.43 10.03 24.38
C VAL A 147 -11.68 10.53 22.96
N GLU A 148 -12.85 11.10 22.72
CA GLU A 148 -13.17 11.72 21.43
C GLU A 148 -12.72 13.17 21.41
N ILE A 149 -11.89 13.53 20.43
CA ILE A 149 -11.40 14.89 20.20
C ILE A 149 -12.38 15.56 19.24
N ALA A 150 -12.87 16.73 19.61
CA ALA A 150 -13.67 17.55 18.71
C ALA A 150 -12.77 18.05 17.55
N GLY A 151 -13.25 17.87 16.30
CA GLY A 151 -12.57 18.32 15.09
C GLY A 151 -13.11 19.64 14.60
#